data_b2fcc6607d1dd6b4555b47c374c41e15
#
_entry.id   b2fcc6607d1dd6b4555b47c374c41e15
#
_cell.length_a   1.000
_cell.length_b   1.000
_cell.length_c   1.000
_cell.angle_alpha   90.00
_cell.angle_beta   90.00
_cell.angle_gamma   90.00
#
_symmetry.space_group_name_H-M   'P 1'
#
loop_
_entity.id
_entity.type
_entity.pdbx_description
1 polymer ?
#
loop_
_entity_poly.entity_id
_entity_poly.type
_entity_poly.pdbx_seq_one_letter_code
_entity_poly.pdbx_strand_id
1 'polypeptide(L)'
;MTRPPPSARTSTFRFRRPLVVGLVAVLAGIVVALGHPLLKPSPGSAATPDQDSSTLLPAPSPSGRPPSHAPHRGGRGALAEADGVVPDGATVLDREVPAVANLDAELLDALRRAARDAADDGVTFTVNSGWRSRAYQEELLRKAVAQYGSEAEAARRVASATTSPHVSGDAVDIGPDRATDWLSEHGSAYGLCRIYRNEPWHVELRVDAADRGYPGMYADPAQDPRMRQ
;
A
#
# COMPACT_ATOMS: atom_id res chain seq x y z
N MET A 1 -3.68 -24.68 64.54
CA MET A 1 -4.37 -23.44 64.16
C MET A 1 -3.82 -23.04 62.78
N THR A 2 -4.47 -23.46 61.71
CA THR A 2 -4.07 -23.25 60.30
C THR A 2 -4.90 -22.13 59.75
N ARG A 3 -4.22 -21.09 59.21
CA ARG A 3 -4.78 -19.88 58.63
C ARG A 3 -5.23 -20.16 57.21
N PRO A 4 -6.45 -19.79 56.76
CA PRO A 4 -6.88 -20.00 55.39
C PRO A 4 -6.22 -18.98 54.43
N PRO A 5 -6.05 -19.31 53.12
CA PRO A 5 -5.45 -18.42 52.12
C PRO A 5 -6.43 -17.31 51.71
N PRO A 6 -5.93 -16.16 51.22
CA PRO A 6 -6.77 -15.05 50.79
C PRO A 6 -7.44 -15.32 49.47
N SER A 7 -8.74 -15.00 49.40
CA SER A 7 -9.56 -15.08 48.17
C SER A 7 -9.11 -14.09 47.09
N ALA A 8 -8.86 -14.59 45.90
CA ALA A 8 -8.63 -13.79 44.72
C ALA A 8 -9.92 -13.05 44.30
N ARG A 9 -9.88 -11.73 44.31
CA ARG A 9 -10.94 -10.89 43.72
C ARG A 9 -10.77 -10.83 42.23
N THR A 10 -11.64 -11.48 41.51
CA THR A 10 -11.81 -11.26 40.06
C THR A 10 -12.47 -9.88 39.82
N SER A 11 -11.69 -8.92 39.33
CA SER A 11 -12.19 -7.63 38.90
C SER A 11 -12.70 -7.77 37.47
N THR A 12 -14.02 -7.85 37.31
CA THR A 12 -14.66 -7.75 35.99
C THR A 12 -14.74 -6.26 35.56
N PHE A 13 -13.80 -5.86 34.76
CA PHE A 13 -13.82 -4.54 34.10
C PHE A 13 -14.93 -4.53 33.05
N ARG A 14 -16.10 -3.98 33.37
CA ARG A 14 -17.16 -3.72 32.41
C ARG A 14 -16.86 -2.40 31.69
N PHE A 15 -16.38 -2.49 30.46
CA PHE A 15 -16.28 -1.38 29.54
C PHE A 15 -17.69 -0.84 29.22
N ARG A 16 -18.04 0.31 29.80
CA ARG A 16 -19.24 1.05 29.41
C ARG A 16 -18.89 1.88 28.17
N ARG A 17 -19.45 1.51 27.03
CA ARG A 17 -19.41 2.31 25.79
C ARG A 17 -20.22 3.59 26.03
N PRO A 18 -19.64 4.80 25.81
CA PRO A 18 -20.45 6.02 25.73
C PRO A 18 -21.12 6.07 24.36
N LEU A 19 -22.44 6.16 24.37
CA LEU A 19 -23.25 6.45 23.18
C LEU A 19 -23.07 7.95 22.88
N VAL A 20 -22.28 8.31 21.90
CA VAL A 20 -22.20 9.68 21.39
C VAL A 20 -23.23 9.82 20.27
N VAL A 21 -24.35 10.44 20.59
CA VAL A 21 -25.33 10.89 19.61
C VAL A 21 -24.78 12.19 19.02
N GLY A 22 -24.19 12.12 17.85
CA GLY A 22 -23.69 13.27 17.10
C GLY A 22 -24.76 13.93 16.26
N LEU A 23 -25.00 15.18 16.52
CA LEU A 23 -25.90 16.11 15.85
C LEU A 23 -25.40 16.37 14.41
N VAL A 24 -26.20 15.99 13.40
CA VAL A 24 -25.97 16.35 11.99
C VAL A 24 -26.40 17.79 11.78
N ALA A 25 -25.45 18.68 11.52
CA ALA A 25 -25.72 20.02 11.02
C ALA A 25 -25.51 20.04 9.51
N VAL A 26 -26.61 20.13 8.77
CA VAL A 26 -26.65 20.39 7.33
C VAL A 26 -26.34 21.85 7.10
N LEU A 27 -25.27 22.18 6.39
CA LEU A 27 -25.05 23.47 5.78
C LEU A 27 -25.04 23.33 4.26
N ALA A 28 -26.13 23.76 3.66
CA ALA A 28 -26.33 23.92 2.23
C ALA A 28 -25.67 25.21 1.73
N GLY A 29 -25.08 25.14 0.55
CA GLY A 29 -25.07 26.24 -0.42
C GLY A 29 -23.81 27.08 -0.49
N ILE A 30 -23.10 27.04 -1.62
CA ILE A 30 -23.13 28.15 -2.61
C ILE A 30 -22.37 27.64 -3.84
N VAL A 31 -23.10 27.47 -4.95
CA VAL A 31 -22.57 27.31 -6.31
C VAL A 31 -22.14 28.70 -6.81
N VAL A 32 -20.87 28.89 -7.08
CA VAL A 32 -20.39 30.01 -7.89
C VAL A 32 -19.95 29.48 -9.23
N ALA A 33 -20.81 29.71 -10.22
CA ALA A 33 -20.52 29.52 -11.63
C ALA A 33 -19.59 30.66 -12.09
N LEU A 34 -18.37 30.31 -12.55
CA LEU A 34 -17.52 31.22 -13.31
C LEU A 34 -17.12 30.56 -14.63
N GLY A 35 -17.60 31.20 -15.66
CA GLY A 35 -17.50 31.08 -17.08
C GLY A 35 -16.30 30.37 -17.70
N HIS A 36 -16.63 29.47 -18.63
CA HIS A 36 -15.71 28.94 -19.64
C HIS A 36 -15.80 29.83 -20.90
N PRO A 37 -14.68 30.24 -21.49
CA PRO A 37 -14.71 30.83 -22.81
C PRO A 37 -14.86 29.75 -23.87
N LEU A 38 -15.90 29.91 -24.69
CA LEU A 38 -16.16 29.18 -25.93
C LEU A 38 -15.06 29.48 -26.97
N LEU A 39 -14.32 28.49 -27.35
CA LEU A 39 -13.50 28.51 -28.59
C LEU A 39 -14.35 27.93 -29.72
N LYS A 40 -14.62 28.79 -30.72
CA LYS A 40 -15.31 28.48 -31.99
C LYS A 40 -14.47 27.53 -32.86
N PRO A 41 -15.08 26.57 -33.55
CA PRO A 41 -14.42 25.85 -34.65
C PRO A 41 -14.48 26.66 -35.96
N SER A 42 -13.35 26.68 -36.65
CA SER A 42 -13.23 27.22 -38.02
C SER A 42 -13.43 26.12 -39.06
N PRO A 43 -14.16 26.33 -40.15
CA PRO A 43 -14.38 25.35 -41.18
C PRO A 43 -13.47 25.58 -42.41
N GLY A 44 -13.07 24.49 -43.03
CA GLY A 44 -12.45 24.45 -44.35
C GLY A 44 -11.30 23.44 -44.41
N SER A 45 -11.21 22.51 -45.29
CA SER A 45 -11.56 22.44 -46.70
C SER A 45 -11.59 20.98 -47.13
N ALA A 46 -12.51 20.67 -48.00
CA ALA A 46 -12.66 19.37 -48.64
C ALA A 46 -11.60 19.16 -49.76
N ALA A 47 -11.15 17.91 -49.86
CA ALA A 47 -10.71 17.34 -51.14
C ALA A 47 -10.79 15.80 -51.06
N THR A 48 -11.68 15.24 -51.86
CA THR A 48 -11.80 13.84 -52.30
C THR A 48 -11.33 13.80 -53.76
N PRO A 49 -11.30 12.65 -54.44
CA PRO A 49 -10.78 11.31 -54.13
C PRO A 49 -9.84 10.82 -55.27
N ASP A 50 -9.17 9.71 -55.08
CA ASP A 50 -8.88 8.83 -56.19
C ASP A 50 -8.93 7.35 -55.76
N GLN A 51 -9.74 6.63 -56.51
CA GLN A 51 -9.86 5.18 -56.55
C GLN A 51 -8.68 4.62 -57.34
N ASP A 52 -8.12 3.52 -56.88
CA ASP A 52 -7.77 2.47 -57.82
C ASP A 52 -7.85 1.07 -57.24
N SER A 53 -8.25 0.19 -58.13
CA SER A 53 -8.82 -1.12 -57.93
C SER A 53 -7.78 -2.24 -57.86
N SER A 54 -8.26 -3.38 -57.36
CA SER A 54 -7.82 -4.77 -57.66
C SER A 54 -6.66 -5.32 -56.83
N THR A 55 -6.83 -6.38 -56.07
CA THR A 55 -6.95 -7.75 -56.57
C THR A 55 -7.19 -8.69 -55.38
N LEU A 56 -8.24 -9.52 -55.50
CA LEU A 56 -8.55 -10.64 -54.63
C LEU A 56 -7.56 -11.79 -54.85
N LEU A 57 -7.04 -12.36 -53.77
CA LEU A 57 -6.58 -13.75 -53.74
C LEU A 57 -6.84 -14.36 -52.34
N PRO A 58 -7.06 -15.69 -52.26
CA PRO A 58 -7.84 -16.31 -51.19
C PRO A 58 -6.98 -16.71 -49.99
N ALA A 59 -7.65 -16.72 -48.81
CA ALA A 59 -7.10 -17.20 -47.55
C ALA A 59 -6.83 -18.69 -47.56
N PRO A 60 -5.76 -19.17 -46.94
CA PRO A 60 -5.64 -20.53 -46.48
C PRO A 60 -6.19 -20.69 -45.05
N SER A 61 -7.06 -21.69 -44.84
CA SER A 61 -7.59 -22.09 -43.54
C SER A 61 -6.47 -22.54 -42.62
N PRO A 62 -6.51 -22.21 -41.32
CA PRO A 62 -5.57 -22.70 -40.35
C PRO A 62 -6.12 -23.95 -39.65
N SER A 63 -5.51 -25.08 -39.93
CA SER A 63 -5.44 -26.16 -38.96
C SER A 63 -4.13 -25.97 -38.18
N GLY A 64 -4.22 -25.50 -36.95
CA GLY A 64 -3.08 -25.27 -36.10
C GLY A 64 -3.47 -25.45 -34.62
N ARG A 65 -3.11 -26.60 -34.09
CA ARG A 65 -2.95 -26.99 -32.68
C ARG A 65 -2.65 -25.80 -31.77
N PRO A 66 -3.30 -25.68 -30.59
CA PRO A 66 -2.99 -24.63 -29.63
C PRO A 66 -1.52 -24.75 -29.17
N PRO A 67 -0.80 -23.65 -29.05
CA PRO A 67 0.57 -23.66 -28.56
C PRO A 67 0.58 -24.13 -27.11
N SER A 68 1.34 -25.17 -26.84
CA SER A 68 1.72 -25.61 -25.51
C SER A 68 2.30 -24.42 -24.75
N HIS A 69 1.79 -24.15 -23.56
CA HIS A 69 2.41 -23.22 -22.63
C HIS A 69 3.82 -23.74 -22.27
N ALA A 70 4.82 -23.30 -23.02
CA ALA A 70 6.19 -23.39 -22.57
C ALA A 70 6.33 -22.41 -21.36
N PRO A 71 6.98 -22.81 -20.26
CA PRO A 71 7.25 -21.89 -19.17
C PRO A 71 8.07 -20.74 -19.74
N HIS A 72 7.55 -19.52 -19.66
CA HIS A 72 8.29 -18.32 -20.00
C HIS A 72 9.55 -18.30 -19.12
N ARG A 73 10.71 -18.64 -19.69
CA ARG A 73 11.99 -18.27 -19.12
C ARG A 73 11.97 -16.75 -19.03
N GLY A 74 11.73 -16.21 -17.81
CA GLY A 74 11.82 -14.81 -17.51
C GLY A 74 13.16 -14.29 -18.04
N GLY A 75 13.08 -13.28 -18.91
CA GLY A 75 14.27 -12.60 -19.39
C GLY A 75 15.02 -12.08 -18.16
N ARG A 76 16.36 -12.21 -18.15
CA ARG A 76 17.21 -11.61 -17.13
C ARG A 76 16.85 -10.12 -17.02
N GLY A 77 16.21 -9.72 -15.90
CA GLY A 77 15.97 -8.31 -15.58
C GLY A 77 14.55 -7.88 -15.27
N ALA A 78 13.51 -8.71 -15.46
CA ALA A 78 12.16 -8.35 -15.03
C ALA A 78 11.98 -8.75 -13.54
N LEU A 79 11.63 -7.76 -12.69
CA LEU A 79 11.26 -8.01 -11.30
C LEU A 79 9.95 -8.79 -11.26
N ALA A 80 9.83 -9.70 -10.30
CA ALA A 80 8.72 -10.63 -10.16
C ALA A 80 8.24 -10.73 -8.71
N GLU A 81 7.22 -11.53 -8.44
CA GLU A 81 6.74 -11.79 -7.08
C GLU A 81 7.86 -12.28 -6.15
N ALA A 82 8.79 -13.08 -6.66
CA ALA A 82 9.97 -13.52 -5.92
C ALA A 82 10.88 -12.38 -5.43
N ASP A 83 10.79 -11.20 -6.05
CA ASP A 83 11.49 -9.98 -5.63
C ASP A 83 10.66 -9.11 -4.67
N GLY A 84 9.42 -9.50 -4.39
CA GLY A 84 8.51 -8.73 -3.55
C GLY A 84 7.51 -7.87 -4.33
N VAL A 85 7.35 -8.08 -5.63
CA VAL A 85 6.24 -7.48 -6.39
C VAL A 85 4.93 -8.10 -5.88
N VAL A 86 4.00 -7.25 -5.44
CA VAL A 86 2.74 -7.68 -4.85
C VAL A 86 1.71 -7.90 -5.94
N PRO A 87 1.03 -9.07 -5.99
CA PRO A 87 -0.10 -9.28 -6.87
C PRO A 87 -1.33 -8.46 -6.43
N ASP A 88 -2.18 -8.08 -7.39
CA ASP A 88 -3.39 -7.31 -7.13
C ASP A 88 -4.29 -7.99 -6.08
N GLY A 89 -4.72 -7.21 -5.09
CA GLY A 89 -5.64 -7.67 -4.06
C GLY A 89 -5.01 -8.53 -2.96
N ALA A 90 -3.69 -8.72 -2.95
CA ALA A 90 -3.02 -9.43 -1.87
C ALA A 90 -3.27 -8.76 -0.51
N THR A 91 -3.41 -9.58 0.51
CA THR A 91 -3.68 -9.16 1.89
C THR A 91 -2.59 -9.64 2.83
N VAL A 92 -2.59 -9.17 4.07
CA VAL A 92 -1.65 -9.65 5.11
C VAL A 92 -1.87 -11.13 5.51
N LEU A 93 -2.93 -11.76 4.97
CA LEU A 93 -3.25 -13.18 5.23
C LEU A 93 -2.65 -14.11 4.17
N ASP A 94 -2.18 -13.58 3.03
CA ASP A 94 -1.67 -14.36 1.90
C ASP A 94 -0.23 -14.82 2.12
N ARG A 95 -0.09 -15.98 2.73
CA ARG A 95 1.19 -16.57 3.17
C ARG A 95 2.13 -16.98 2.05
N GLU A 96 1.58 -17.19 0.86
CA GLU A 96 2.35 -17.62 -0.32
C GLU A 96 2.97 -16.45 -1.09
N VAL A 97 2.53 -15.22 -0.80
CA VAL A 97 3.06 -14.00 -1.43
C VAL A 97 4.39 -13.62 -0.78
N PRO A 98 5.54 -13.62 -1.49
CA PRO A 98 6.84 -13.34 -0.90
C PRO A 98 6.94 -12.00 -0.19
N ALA A 99 6.26 -10.96 -0.72
CA ALA A 99 6.17 -9.64 -0.09
C ALA A 99 5.53 -9.68 1.31
N VAL A 100 4.66 -10.65 1.59
CA VAL A 100 4.00 -10.88 2.89
C VAL A 100 4.79 -11.91 3.71
N ALA A 101 5.20 -13.01 3.07
CA ALA A 101 5.85 -14.14 3.73
C ALA A 101 7.21 -13.77 4.35
N ASN A 102 7.91 -12.80 3.77
CA ASN A 102 9.23 -12.36 4.22
C ASN A 102 9.18 -11.09 5.11
N LEU A 103 8.00 -10.67 5.58
CA LEU A 103 7.90 -9.67 6.63
C LEU A 103 8.44 -10.23 7.95
N ASP A 104 8.96 -9.34 8.80
CA ASP A 104 9.31 -9.69 10.18
C ASP A 104 8.13 -10.40 10.86
N ALA A 105 8.41 -11.45 11.62
CA ALA A 105 7.38 -12.31 12.18
C ALA A 105 6.48 -11.58 13.19
N GLU A 106 7.06 -10.69 14.01
CA GLU A 106 6.30 -9.92 15.01
C GLU A 106 5.43 -8.85 14.34
N LEU A 107 5.96 -8.18 13.30
CA LEU A 107 5.19 -7.25 12.47
C LEU A 107 4.01 -7.97 11.80
N LEU A 108 4.27 -9.13 11.18
CA LEU A 108 3.24 -9.89 10.49
C LEU A 108 2.15 -10.40 11.43
N ASP A 109 2.52 -10.84 12.62
CA ASP A 109 1.56 -11.28 13.64
C ASP A 109 0.72 -10.10 14.17
N ALA A 110 1.32 -8.93 14.37
CA ALA A 110 0.61 -7.71 14.75
C ALA A 110 -0.38 -7.29 13.65
N LEU A 111 0.05 -7.28 12.39
CA LEU A 111 -0.80 -6.97 11.23
C LEU A 111 -2.01 -7.92 11.13
N ARG A 112 -1.78 -9.22 11.35
CA ARG A 112 -2.85 -10.22 11.29
C ARG A 112 -3.85 -10.10 12.42
N ARG A 113 -3.41 -9.71 13.63
CA ARG A 113 -4.34 -9.41 14.73
C ARG A 113 -5.18 -8.17 14.39
N ALA A 114 -4.54 -7.09 13.99
CA ALA A 114 -5.20 -5.85 13.60
C ALA A 114 -6.18 -6.06 12.43
N ALA A 115 -5.79 -6.85 11.41
CA ALA A 115 -6.64 -7.13 10.25
C ALA A 115 -7.90 -7.92 10.61
N ARG A 116 -7.85 -8.83 11.60
CA ARG A 116 -9.04 -9.53 12.08
C ARG A 116 -10.02 -8.59 12.78
N ASP A 117 -9.51 -7.71 13.63
CA ASP A 117 -10.36 -6.78 14.36
C ASP A 117 -10.91 -5.69 13.43
N ALA A 118 -10.12 -5.25 12.42
CA ALA A 118 -10.56 -4.34 11.36
C ALA A 118 -11.66 -4.95 10.49
N ALA A 119 -11.65 -6.26 10.28
CA ALA A 119 -12.68 -6.95 9.50
C ALA A 119 -14.05 -6.89 10.19
N ASP A 120 -14.14 -6.84 11.51
CA ASP A 120 -15.38 -6.63 12.26
C ASP A 120 -15.97 -5.23 12.00
N ASP A 121 -15.13 -4.26 11.64
CA ASP A 121 -15.51 -2.91 11.19
C ASP A 121 -15.71 -2.84 9.66
N GLY A 122 -15.63 -3.96 8.96
CA GLY A 122 -15.75 -4.07 7.50
C GLY A 122 -14.56 -3.45 6.76
N VAL A 123 -13.36 -3.44 7.37
CA VAL A 123 -12.12 -2.93 6.78
C VAL A 123 -11.20 -4.09 6.43
N THR A 124 -10.70 -4.11 5.20
CA THR A 124 -9.73 -5.11 4.73
C THR A 124 -8.38 -4.45 4.54
N PHE A 125 -7.32 -5.09 5.03
CA PHE A 125 -5.93 -4.67 4.81
C PHE A 125 -5.40 -5.32 3.54
N THR A 126 -5.30 -4.56 2.45
CA THR A 126 -4.55 -4.97 1.27
C THR A 126 -3.10 -4.51 1.39
N VAL A 127 -2.20 -5.31 0.85
CA VAL A 127 -0.77 -5.00 0.83
C VAL A 127 -0.44 -4.34 -0.51
N ASN A 128 -0.08 -3.06 -0.48
CA ASN A 128 0.43 -2.35 -1.66
C ASN A 128 1.92 -2.65 -1.89
N SER A 129 2.67 -2.83 -0.80
CA SER A 129 4.07 -3.25 -0.79
C SER A 129 4.43 -3.84 0.57
N GLY A 130 5.25 -4.88 0.59
CA GLY A 130 5.77 -5.50 1.82
C GLY A 130 7.28 -5.64 1.73
N TRP A 131 7.80 -6.84 2.04
CA TRP A 131 9.20 -7.15 1.82
C TRP A 131 9.59 -6.97 0.35
N ARG A 132 10.80 -6.44 0.13
CA ARG A 132 11.39 -6.24 -1.21
C ARG A 132 12.80 -6.80 -1.25
N SER A 133 13.17 -7.46 -2.35
CA SER A 133 14.56 -7.80 -2.61
C SER A 133 15.41 -6.52 -2.74
N ARG A 134 16.72 -6.63 -2.46
CA ARG A 134 17.65 -5.51 -2.67
C ARG A 134 17.60 -5.00 -4.13
N ALA A 135 17.52 -5.91 -5.09
CA ALA A 135 17.45 -5.56 -6.50
C ALA A 135 16.16 -4.76 -6.83
N TYR A 136 15.03 -5.15 -6.23
CA TYR A 136 13.78 -4.40 -6.41
C TYR A 136 13.88 -3.00 -5.79
N GLN A 137 14.42 -2.88 -4.60
CA GLN A 137 14.60 -1.58 -3.94
C GLN A 137 15.55 -0.65 -4.71
N GLU A 138 16.65 -1.19 -5.25
CA GLU A 138 17.58 -0.44 -6.11
C GLU A 138 16.90 0.06 -7.39
N GLU A 139 16.05 -0.76 -8.00
CA GLU A 139 15.27 -0.37 -9.18
C GLU A 139 14.27 0.75 -8.85
N LEU A 140 13.58 0.67 -7.69
CA LEU A 140 12.67 1.72 -7.22
C LEU A 140 13.40 3.04 -6.99
N LEU A 141 14.57 3.00 -6.34
CA LEU A 141 15.39 4.20 -6.12
C LEU A 141 15.86 4.80 -7.45
N ARG A 142 16.35 3.97 -8.36
CA ARG A 142 16.76 4.43 -9.70
C ARG A 142 15.62 5.11 -10.47
N LYS A 143 14.41 4.53 -10.42
CA LYS A 143 13.21 5.14 -11.00
C LYS A 143 12.85 6.46 -10.32
N ALA A 144 12.93 6.51 -9.00
CA ALA A 144 12.67 7.73 -8.25
C ALA A 144 13.67 8.85 -8.60
N VAL A 145 14.98 8.55 -8.73
CA VAL A 145 15.98 9.53 -9.16
C VAL A 145 15.67 10.07 -10.57
N ALA A 146 15.27 9.18 -11.49
CA ALA A 146 14.87 9.59 -12.85
C ALA A 146 13.61 10.46 -12.84
N GLN A 147 12.66 10.17 -11.95
CA GLN A 147 11.39 10.89 -11.85
C GLN A 147 11.53 12.25 -11.15
N TYR A 148 12.29 12.32 -10.07
CA TYR A 148 12.40 13.51 -9.21
C TYR A 148 13.64 14.36 -9.50
N GLY A 149 14.52 13.92 -10.40
CA GLY A 149 15.64 14.67 -10.94
C GLY A 149 16.89 14.72 -10.06
N SER A 150 16.84 14.19 -8.82
CA SER A 150 18.03 14.11 -7.94
C SER A 150 17.89 12.98 -6.91
N GLU A 151 19.04 12.49 -6.42
CA GLU A 151 19.10 11.52 -5.33
C GLU A 151 18.48 12.07 -4.03
N ALA A 152 18.70 13.35 -3.73
CA ALA A 152 18.17 14.00 -2.54
C ALA A 152 16.63 14.05 -2.55
N GLU A 153 16.00 14.36 -3.67
CA GLU A 153 14.53 14.35 -3.79
C GLU A 153 13.98 12.92 -3.83
N ALA A 154 14.70 11.99 -4.45
CA ALA A 154 14.33 10.58 -4.44
C ALA A 154 14.34 9.98 -3.02
N ALA A 155 15.38 10.30 -2.22
CA ALA A 155 15.56 9.81 -0.86
C ALA A 155 14.43 10.24 0.12
N ARG A 156 13.65 11.26 -0.23
CA ARG A 156 12.46 11.66 0.54
C ARG A 156 11.27 10.71 0.38
N ARG A 157 11.36 9.75 -0.55
CA ARG A 157 10.27 8.82 -0.90
C ARG A 157 10.72 7.37 -0.99
N VAL A 158 12.01 7.15 -1.32
CA VAL A 158 12.54 5.81 -1.54
C VAL A 158 13.89 5.71 -0.86
N ALA A 159 13.97 4.92 0.20
CA ALA A 159 15.22 4.63 0.90
C ALA A 159 16.15 3.77 0.04
N SER A 160 17.44 3.79 0.35
CA SER A 160 18.43 2.91 -0.29
C SER A 160 18.18 1.44 0.06
N ALA A 161 18.70 0.52 -0.72
CA ALA A 161 18.59 -0.91 -0.43
C ALA A 161 19.36 -1.36 0.83
N THR A 162 20.22 -0.51 1.38
CA THR A 162 20.95 -0.79 2.63
C THR A 162 20.21 -0.35 3.87
N THR A 163 19.31 0.64 3.75
CA THR A 163 18.62 1.24 4.89
C THR A 163 17.10 1.05 4.86
N SER A 164 16.55 0.57 3.74
CA SER A 164 15.11 0.38 3.57
C SER A 164 14.54 -0.66 4.54
N PRO A 165 13.54 -0.30 5.37
CA PRO A 165 12.86 -1.24 6.24
C PRO A 165 12.03 -2.27 5.46
N HIS A 166 11.70 -2.01 4.18
CA HIS A 166 11.09 -3.04 3.33
C HIS A 166 12.08 -4.14 2.96
N VAL A 167 13.37 -3.84 2.82
CA VAL A 167 14.39 -4.86 2.50
C VAL A 167 14.66 -5.76 3.70
N SER A 168 14.61 -5.24 4.92
CA SER A 168 14.72 -6.05 6.14
C SER A 168 13.41 -6.76 6.52
N GLY A 169 12.29 -6.40 5.92
CA GLY A 169 10.97 -6.93 6.28
C GLY A 169 10.27 -6.19 7.40
N ASP A 170 10.82 -5.07 7.87
CA ASP A 170 10.34 -4.31 9.04
C ASP A 170 9.22 -3.31 8.70
N ALA A 171 8.82 -3.22 7.42
CA ALA A 171 7.79 -2.30 6.98
C ALA A 171 6.83 -2.93 5.96
N VAL A 172 5.61 -2.39 5.96
CA VAL A 172 4.55 -2.73 4.99
C VAL A 172 3.79 -1.47 4.61
N ASP A 173 3.42 -1.37 3.32
CA ASP A 173 2.52 -0.35 2.81
C ASP A 173 1.11 -0.94 2.69
N ILE A 174 0.17 -0.42 3.47
CA ILE A 174 -1.22 -0.89 3.56
C ILE A 174 -2.15 0.02 2.76
N GLY A 175 -3.13 -0.56 2.12
CA GLY A 175 -4.24 0.13 1.48
C GLY A 175 -5.57 -0.59 1.75
N PRO A 176 -6.66 -0.04 1.25
CA PRO A 176 -6.89 1.34 0.76
C PRO A 176 -6.88 2.39 1.90
N ASP A 177 -7.18 3.66 1.58
CA ASP A 177 -7.18 4.78 2.57
C ASP A 177 -7.97 4.45 3.84
N ARG A 178 -9.11 3.76 3.71
CA ARG A 178 -9.91 3.32 4.85
C ARG A 178 -9.13 2.40 5.82
N ALA A 179 -8.20 1.60 5.32
CA ALA A 179 -7.35 0.75 6.16
C ALA A 179 -6.26 1.58 6.86
N THR A 180 -5.70 2.58 6.17
CA THR A 180 -4.73 3.50 6.78
C THR A 180 -5.37 4.40 7.83
N ASP A 181 -6.64 4.82 7.63
CA ASP A 181 -7.41 5.58 8.62
C ASP A 181 -7.68 4.73 9.86
N TRP A 182 -8.14 3.49 9.68
CA TRP A 182 -8.36 2.54 10.77
C TRP A 182 -7.07 2.32 11.59
N LEU A 183 -5.94 2.09 10.90
CA LEU A 183 -4.63 1.95 11.55
C LEU A 183 -4.20 3.23 12.28
N SER A 184 -4.57 4.41 11.80
CA SER A 184 -4.26 5.66 12.49
C SER A 184 -4.99 5.81 13.83
N GLU A 185 -6.16 5.19 13.96
CA GLU A 185 -6.98 5.24 15.17
C GLU A 185 -6.69 4.09 16.14
N HIS A 186 -6.42 2.89 15.60
CA HIS A 186 -6.36 1.65 16.37
C HIS A 186 -4.99 0.97 16.38
N GLY A 187 -4.11 1.29 15.42
CA GLY A 187 -2.86 0.57 15.19
C GLY A 187 -1.92 0.53 16.38
N SER A 188 -1.87 1.59 17.21
CA SER A 188 -1.00 1.64 18.40
C SER A 188 -1.27 0.50 19.39
N ALA A 189 -2.52 0.03 19.51
CA ALA A 189 -2.88 -1.11 20.37
C ALA A 189 -2.20 -2.43 19.96
N TYR A 190 -1.75 -2.51 18.70
CA TYR A 190 -1.02 -3.64 18.12
C TYR A 190 0.48 -3.34 17.96
N GLY A 191 0.92 -2.14 18.34
CA GLY A 191 2.27 -1.65 18.07
C GLY A 191 2.50 -1.21 16.62
N LEU A 192 1.45 -1.14 15.79
CA LEU A 192 1.52 -0.74 14.39
C LEU A 192 1.47 0.78 14.25
N CYS A 193 2.55 1.37 13.74
CA CYS A 193 2.71 2.81 13.70
C CYS A 193 3.03 3.32 12.30
N ARG A 194 2.36 4.39 11.91
CA ARG A 194 2.77 5.19 10.75
C ARG A 194 4.01 6.02 11.14
N ILE A 195 5.04 5.96 10.32
CA ILE A 195 6.34 6.55 10.64
C ILE A 195 6.58 7.87 9.89
N TYR A 196 6.03 8.00 8.68
CA TYR A 196 6.23 9.17 7.82
C TYR A 196 4.93 9.91 7.54
N ARG A 197 4.98 11.26 7.56
CA ARG A 197 3.80 12.08 7.26
C ARG A 197 3.44 12.08 5.78
N ASN A 198 4.44 11.97 4.90
CA ASN A 198 4.25 11.95 3.45
C ASN A 198 3.86 10.56 2.91
N GLU A 199 3.88 9.52 3.77
CA GLU A 199 3.56 8.14 3.43
C GLU A 199 2.55 7.57 4.46
N PRO A 200 1.28 7.98 4.40
CA PRO A 200 0.26 7.55 5.36
C PRO A 200 0.00 6.04 5.35
N TRP A 201 0.37 5.36 4.27
CA TRP A 201 0.27 3.92 4.10
C TRP A 201 1.42 3.13 4.74
N HIS A 202 2.58 3.77 5.01
CA HIS A 202 3.78 3.12 5.52
C HIS A 202 3.68 2.82 7.01
N VAL A 203 3.72 1.52 7.36
CA VAL A 203 3.51 1.02 8.72
C VAL A 203 4.70 0.15 9.14
N GLU A 204 5.19 0.40 10.36
CA GLU A 204 6.23 -0.37 11.03
C GLU A 204 5.77 -0.81 12.42
N LEU A 205 6.39 -1.86 12.98
CA LEU A 205 6.16 -2.26 14.37
C LEU A 205 6.95 -1.38 15.33
N ARG A 206 6.28 -0.88 16.35
CA ARG A 206 6.81 -0.17 17.51
C ARG A 206 6.17 -0.75 18.77
N VAL A 207 6.83 -1.72 19.37
CA VAL A 207 6.30 -2.49 20.51
C VAL A 207 5.85 -1.61 21.67
N ASP A 208 6.55 -0.51 21.91
CA ASP A 208 6.23 0.45 22.96
C ASP A 208 4.96 1.27 22.71
N ALA A 209 4.43 1.26 21.48
CA ALA A 209 3.29 2.10 21.12
C ALA A 209 2.00 1.67 21.79
N ALA A 210 1.86 0.39 22.15
CA ALA A 210 0.72 -0.11 22.89
C ALA A 210 0.58 0.55 24.29
N ASP A 211 1.71 0.86 24.91
CA ASP A 211 1.76 1.46 26.27
C ASP A 211 1.90 2.98 26.22
N ARG A 212 2.63 3.52 25.23
CA ARG A 212 3.01 4.94 25.14
C ARG A 212 2.26 5.73 24.07
N GLY A 213 1.44 5.06 23.26
CA GLY A 213 0.80 5.66 22.08
C GLY A 213 1.77 5.84 20.91
N TYR A 214 1.30 6.50 19.86
CA TYR A 214 2.09 6.68 18.65
C TYR A 214 3.36 7.50 18.88
N PRO A 215 4.52 7.09 18.34
CA PRO A 215 5.71 7.92 18.33
C PRO A 215 5.52 9.14 17.42
N GLY A 216 6.38 10.15 17.59
CA GLY A 216 6.42 11.29 16.68
C GLY A 216 6.80 10.84 15.26
N MET A 217 6.02 11.26 14.25
CA MET A 217 6.32 10.94 12.85
C MET A 217 7.40 11.87 12.29
N TYR A 218 8.31 11.32 11.47
CA TYR A 218 9.19 12.10 10.61
C TYR A 218 8.39 12.75 9.46
N ALA A 219 8.92 13.84 8.89
CA ALA A 219 8.27 14.47 7.74
C ALA A 219 8.30 13.55 6.50
N ASP A 220 9.43 12.88 6.29
CA ASP A 220 9.71 11.95 5.20
C ASP A 220 10.87 11.01 5.58
N PRO A 221 11.18 9.97 4.79
CA PRO A 221 12.28 9.05 5.05
C PRO A 221 13.66 9.73 5.21
N ALA A 222 13.94 10.82 4.47
CA ALA A 222 15.22 11.52 4.57
C ALA A 222 15.42 12.21 5.93
N GLN A 223 14.36 12.42 6.73
CA GLN A 223 14.42 12.95 8.08
C GLN A 223 14.63 11.86 9.14
N ASP A 224 14.47 10.59 8.78
CA ASP A 224 14.70 9.48 9.70
C ASP A 224 16.20 9.19 9.86
N PRO A 225 16.75 9.25 11.08
CA PRO A 225 18.17 8.98 11.31
C PRO A 225 18.62 7.58 10.85
N ARG A 226 17.71 6.59 10.83
CA ARG A 226 17.99 5.23 10.37
C ARG A 226 18.33 5.16 8.88
N MET A 227 17.84 6.12 8.09
CA MET A 227 18.07 6.19 6.64
C MET A 227 19.42 6.81 6.27
N ARG A 228 20.21 7.30 7.24
CA ARG A 228 21.48 8.02 7.03
C ARG A 228 22.72 7.16 7.29
N GLN A 229 22.56 5.86 7.47
CA GLN A 229 23.68 4.94 7.79
C GLN A 229 24.35 4.43 6.51
#